data_a0f8b2e36fb17d6c5b899c6b79ad0f66
#
_entry.id   a0f8b2e36fb17d6c5b899c6b79ad0f66
#
_cell.length_a   1.000
_cell.length_b   1.000
_cell.length_c   1.000
_cell.angle_alpha   90.00
_cell.angle_beta   90.00
_cell.angle_gamma   90.00
#
_symmetry.space_group_name_H-M   'P 1'
#
loop_
_entity.id
_entity.type
_entity.pdbx_description
1 polymer ?
#
loop_
_entity_poly.entity_id
_entity_poly.type
_entity_poly.pdbx_seq_one_letter_code
_entity_poly.pdbx_strand_id
1 'polypeptide(L)'
;MKHSVITFLISIMITTIGYSQKLDKTKQNIISSVENHKQEIIEISDQIWELAELAFNEHESSKILSDYAEKNGFTVEKGVAGMPTAFVATYGSGKPVISVLGEFDALPGLSQTTTPNKNPLVVGGSGHGCGHNMFGAASLASAIAIKEQIENGDLKGTIKFFGTPSEEKFFGKIWMVDAGLWDDVDVNISWHPSASTEADVQTSLALIDFKVEFFGQAAHASMDPWNGRSASDALELYTNGINYYREHVKPTVRIHYHIQDGGQVVNVVPDYSKLWVRVRDTKRAGMKPVYERVVEMAEGAAILANVDYKVSLISGIYEVLVNRTGGEVMQKNLELLGSIEYTEKEIKFAKEIQASTDKPQLGIDGTIKPMRKTLENPGGGSTDVGDVSWNVPNINLGVTTAPVDTPWHSWAVVACGGMSIGHKGTIYAAKAMAMTMSDLFKNDKLIKNITSEYLERKGNEEYEAMIDGPAPINDN
;
A
#
# COMPACT_ATOMS: atom_id res chain seq x y z
N MET A 1 24.17 -78.96 -2.47
CA MET A 1 23.16 -78.32 -3.33
C MET A 1 22.93 -76.89 -2.75
N LYS A 2 23.46 -75.91 -3.45
CA LYS A 2 23.29 -74.48 -3.06
C LYS A 2 22.24 -73.87 -4.00
N HIS A 3 21.13 -73.40 -3.47
CA HIS A 3 20.14 -72.66 -4.24
C HIS A 3 20.43 -71.19 -4.12
N SER A 4 20.81 -70.56 -5.24
CA SER A 4 20.89 -69.11 -5.38
C SER A 4 19.51 -68.56 -5.74
N VAL A 5 18.98 -67.69 -4.90
CA VAL A 5 17.77 -66.89 -5.17
C VAL A 5 18.23 -65.56 -5.80
N ILE A 6 17.90 -65.36 -7.05
CA ILE A 6 18.09 -64.11 -7.78
C ILE A 6 16.86 -63.24 -7.54
N THR A 7 17.04 -62.15 -6.75
CA THR A 7 16.01 -61.15 -6.52
C THR A 7 16.08 -60.11 -7.65
N PHE A 8 15.05 -60.06 -8.47
CA PHE A 8 14.88 -59.06 -9.55
C PHE A 8 14.26 -57.80 -8.96
N LEU A 9 15.06 -56.75 -8.79
CA LEU A 9 14.59 -55.40 -8.41
C LEU A 9 14.03 -54.72 -9.69
N ILE A 10 12.72 -54.64 -9.79
CA ILE A 10 12.07 -53.77 -10.79
C ILE A 10 12.07 -52.35 -10.28
N SER A 11 12.92 -51.51 -10.85
CA SER A 11 12.95 -50.05 -10.60
C SER A 11 11.80 -49.41 -11.41
N ILE A 12 10.71 -49.06 -10.76
CA ILE A 12 9.63 -48.28 -11.37
C ILE A 12 10.11 -46.84 -11.45
N MET A 13 10.56 -46.41 -12.61
CA MET A 13 10.77 -44.99 -12.94
C MET A 13 9.39 -44.35 -13.06
N ILE A 14 8.96 -43.64 -12.01
CA ILE A 14 7.80 -42.76 -12.09
C ILE A 14 8.29 -41.49 -12.83
N THR A 15 8.08 -41.45 -14.14
CA THR A 15 8.18 -40.24 -14.94
C THR A 15 6.99 -39.32 -14.55
N THR A 16 7.22 -38.39 -13.68
CA THR A 16 6.32 -37.25 -13.49
C THR A 16 6.33 -36.43 -14.78
N ILE A 17 5.34 -36.69 -15.64
CA ILE A 17 5.05 -35.79 -16.77
C ILE A 17 4.53 -34.51 -16.14
N GLY A 18 5.42 -33.54 -15.90
CA GLY A 18 5.05 -32.17 -15.62
C GLY A 18 4.29 -31.66 -16.84
N TYR A 19 2.96 -31.58 -16.76
CA TYR A 19 2.18 -30.77 -17.68
C TYR A 19 2.59 -29.31 -17.47
N SER A 20 3.53 -28.82 -18.27
CA SER A 20 3.73 -27.38 -18.44
C SER A 20 2.40 -26.84 -18.95
N GLN A 21 1.65 -26.18 -18.09
CA GLN A 21 0.40 -25.52 -18.46
C GLN A 21 0.75 -24.44 -19.48
N LYS A 22 0.38 -24.67 -20.74
CA LYS A 22 0.70 -23.75 -21.83
C LYS A 22 -0.15 -22.50 -21.69
N LEU A 23 0.47 -21.31 -21.76
CA LEU A 23 -0.23 -20.03 -21.82
C LEU A 23 -1.29 -20.06 -22.91
N ASP A 24 -2.53 -19.67 -22.59
CA ASP A 24 -3.56 -19.48 -23.60
C ASP A 24 -3.26 -18.27 -24.50
N LYS A 25 -3.96 -18.16 -25.62
CA LYS A 25 -3.72 -17.07 -26.60
C LYS A 25 -3.92 -15.68 -26.00
N THR A 26 -4.93 -15.49 -25.16
CA THR A 26 -5.21 -14.19 -24.54
C THR A 26 -4.08 -13.79 -23.59
N LYS A 27 -3.56 -14.70 -22.77
CA LYS A 27 -2.42 -14.42 -21.90
C LYS A 27 -1.14 -14.13 -22.70
N GLN A 28 -0.94 -14.81 -23.85
CA GLN A 28 0.16 -14.49 -24.78
C GLN A 28 0.01 -13.06 -25.35
N ASN A 29 -1.20 -12.69 -25.77
CA ASN A 29 -1.50 -11.35 -26.25
C ASN A 29 -1.27 -10.29 -25.15
N ILE A 30 -1.69 -10.55 -23.91
CA ILE A 30 -1.46 -9.67 -22.75
C ILE A 30 0.04 -9.46 -22.51
N ILE A 31 0.83 -10.54 -22.49
CA ILE A 31 2.30 -10.43 -22.33
C ILE A 31 2.90 -9.57 -23.45
N SER A 32 2.45 -9.80 -24.70
CA SER A 32 2.92 -9.02 -25.84
C SER A 32 2.50 -7.55 -25.75
N SER A 33 1.29 -7.26 -25.31
CA SER A 33 0.80 -5.89 -25.08
C SER A 33 1.68 -5.16 -24.06
N VAL A 34 1.92 -5.76 -22.89
CA VAL A 34 2.79 -5.16 -21.86
C VAL A 34 4.22 -4.95 -22.37
N GLU A 35 4.77 -5.89 -23.16
CA GLU A 35 6.11 -5.71 -23.77
C GLU A 35 6.12 -4.60 -24.83
N ASN A 36 5.05 -4.40 -25.59
CA ASN A 36 4.95 -3.33 -26.59
C ASN A 36 4.93 -1.95 -25.92
N HIS A 37 4.30 -1.81 -24.76
CA HIS A 37 4.26 -0.56 -23.98
C HIS A 37 5.42 -0.40 -22.99
N LYS A 38 6.32 -1.36 -22.92
CA LYS A 38 7.36 -1.43 -21.90
C LYS A 38 8.20 -0.17 -21.78
N GLN A 39 8.62 0.40 -22.90
CA GLN A 39 9.50 1.57 -22.89
C GLN A 39 8.78 2.79 -22.30
N GLU A 40 7.57 3.06 -22.75
CA GLU A 40 6.75 4.18 -22.27
C GLU A 40 6.39 4.02 -20.78
N ILE A 41 6.10 2.80 -20.34
CA ILE A 41 5.77 2.50 -18.92
C ILE A 41 6.98 2.72 -18.02
N ILE A 42 8.18 2.34 -18.47
CA ILE A 42 9.43 2.62 -17.75
C ILE A 42 9.66 4.13 -17.68
N GLU A 43 9.50 4.86 -18.79
CA GLU A 43 9.63 6.31 -18.84
C GLU A 43 8.62 7.01 -17.92
N ILE A 44 7.37 6.53 -17.84
CA ILE A 44 6.36 7.03 -16.87
C ILE A 44 6.83 6.79 -15.44
N SER A 45 7.27 5.58 -15.12
CA SER A 45 7.78 5.26 -13.79
C SER A 45 8.98 6.14 -13.40
N ASP A 46 9.91 6.37 -14.33
CA ASP A 46 11.10 7.20 -14.11
C ASP A 46 10.75 8.68 -13.94
N GLN A 47 9.80 9.21 -14.72
CA GLN A 47 9.31 10.58 -14.56
C GLN A 47 8.67 10.79 -13.18
N ILE A 48 7.82 9.88 -12.73
CA ILE A 48 7.21 9.93 -11.39
C ILE A 48 8.30 9.81 -10.32
N TRP A 49 9.31 8.93 -10.52
CA TRP A 49 10.45 8.78 -9.63
C TRP A 49 11.26 10.08 -9.49
N GLU A 50 11.47 10.82 -10.60
CA GLU A 50 12.18 12.10 -10.60
C GLU A 50 11.37 13.22 -9.92
N LEU A 51 10.04 13.27 -10.13
CA LEU A 51 9.14 14.24 -9.52
C LEU A 51 9.06 14.06 -8.00
N ALA A 52 8.95 12.83 -7.53
CA ALA A 52 8.87 12.46 -6.12
C ALA A 52 7.94 13.38 -5.30
N GLU A 53 6.73 13.60 -5.82
CA GLU A 53 5.72 14.48 -5.23
C GLU A 53 5.11 13.86 -3.98
N LEU A 54 4.85 14.70 -2.96
CA LEU A 54 4.30 14.27 -1.69
C LEU A 54 2.77 14.27 -1.71
N ALA A 55 2.20 13.59 -0.74
CA ALA A 55 0.76 13.44 -0.50
C ALA A 55 -0.08 14.68 -0.84
N PHE A 56 -1.10 14.52 -1.68
CA PHE A 56 -2.00 15.54 -2.25
C PHE A 56 -1.32 16.63 -3.11
N ASN A 57 0.00 16.53 -3.33
CA ASN A 57 0.74 17.39 -4.26
C ASN A 57 1.23 16.64 -5.51
N GLU A 58 0.74 15.42 -5.73
CA GLU A 58 1.13 14.53 -6.84
C GLU A 58 0.48 14.98 -8.17
N HIS A 59 0.50 16.30 -8.46
CA HIS A 59 -0.21 16.88 -9.60
C HIS A 59 0.34 16.41 -10.93
N GLU A 60 1.65 16.46 -11.12
CA GLU A 60 2.28 16.04 -12.37
C GLU A 60 2.28 14.50 -12.50
N SER A 61 2.51 13.76 -11.42
CA SER A 61 2.43 12.30 -11.41
C SER A 61 1.04 11.80 -11.80
N SER A 62 -0.01 12.36 -11.19
CA SER A 62 -1.41 12.09 -11.53
C SER A 62 -1.71 12.44 -12.99
N LYS A 63 -1.20 13.59 -13.46
CA LYS A 63 -1.37 14.05 -14.85
C LYS A 63 -0.72 13.08 -15.83
N ILE A 64 0.50 12.65 -15.60
CA ILE A 64 1.24 11.71 -16.45
C ILE A 64 0.44 10.41 -16.62
N LEU A 65 -0.03 9.82 -15.50
CA LEU A 65 -0.78 8.57 -15.52
C LEU A 65 -2.14 8.74 -16.22
N SER A 66 -2.88 9.79 -15.86
CA SER A 66 -4.22 10.05 -16.42
C SER A 66 -4.18 10.40 -17.91
N ASP A 67 -3.23 11.22 -18.35
CA ASP A 67 -3.07 11.58 -19.76
C ASP A 67 -2.64 10.36 -20.61
N TYR A 68 -1.80 9.48 -20.05
CA TYR A 68 -1.43 8.25 -20.76
C TYR A 68 -2.61 7.27 -20.85
N ALA A 69 -3.48 7.21 -19.84
CA ALA A 69 -4.73 6.45 -19.91
C ALA A 69 -5.67 7.02 -21.00
N GLU A 70 -5.87 8.35 -21.05
CA GLU A 70 -6.65 9.01 -22.10
C GLU A 70 -6.08 8.74 -23.51
N LYS A 71 -4.75 8.85 -23.68
CA LYS A 71 -4.05 8.54 -24.95
C LYS A 71 -4.31 7.10 -25.39
N ASN A 72 -4.48 6.18 -24.46
CA ASN A 72 -4.78 4.77 -24.73
C ASN A 72 -6.27 4.47 -24.80
N GLY A 73 -7.15 5.49 -24.87
CA GLY A 73 -8.58 5.35 -25.17
C GLY A 73 -9.48 5.11 -23.97
N PHE A 74 -8.99 5.29 -22.73
CA PHE A 74 -9.85 5.31 -21.56
C PHE A 74 -10.64 6.61 -21.47
N THR A 75 -11.84 6.53 -20.93
CA THR A 75 -12.56 7.71 -20.42
C THR A 75 -12.06 7.98 -19.02
N VAL A 76 -11.49 9.17 -18.78
CA VAL A 76 -10.88 9.54 -17.49
C VAL A 76 -11.70 10.61 -16.79
N GLU A 77 -12.07 10.35 -15.54
CA GLU A 77 -12.68 11.29 -14.62
C GLU A 77 -11.61 11.73 -13.61
N LYS A 78 -11.25 13.02 -13.62
CA LYS A 78 -10.22 13.62 -12.76
C LYS A 78 -10.86 14.38 -11.60
N GLY A 79 -10.16 14.49 -10.46
CA GLY A 79 -10.63 15.22 -9.28
C GLY A 79 -11.75 14.50 -8.52
N VAL A 80 -11.83 13.18 -8.62
CA VAL A 80 -12.85 12.38 -7.93
C VAL A 80 -12.71 12.48 -6.41
N ALA A 81 -13.81 12.28 -5.70
CA ALA A 81 -13.88 12.39 -4.23
C ALA A 81 -13.34 13.74 -3.69
N GLY A 82 -13.37 14.80 -4.50
CA GLY A 82 -12.88 16.12 -4.12
C GLY A 82 -11.37 16.26 -4.03
N MET A 83 -10.61 15.26 -4.47
CA MET A 83 -9.14 15.26 -4.46
C MET A 83 -8.59 15.54 -5.87
N PRO A 84 -7.92 16.68 -6.11
CA PRO A 84 -7.45 17.08 -7.45
C PRO A 84 -6.53 16.07 -8.13
N THR A 85 -5.79 15.27 -7.35
CA THR A 85 -4.83 14.27 -7.82
C THR A 85 -5.41 12.85 -7.95
N ALA A 86 -6.66 12.62 -7.50
CA ALA A 86 -7.36 11.36 -7.69
C ALA A 86 -8.08 11.31 -9.05
N PHE A 87 -8.10 10.14 -9.69
CA PHE A 87 -8.82 9.95 -10.96
C PHE A 87 -9.27 8.49 -11.14
N VAL A 88 -10.25 8.31 -12.03
CA VAL A 88 -10.73 7.00 -12.48
C VAL A 88 -10.68 6.94 -14.00
N ALA A 89 -10.00 5.95 -14.55
CA ALA A 89 -9.96 5.67 -15.99
C ALA A 89 -10.78 4.41 -16.28
N THR A 90 -11.77 4.50 -17.16
CA THR A 90 -12.72 3.42 -17.45
C THR A 90 -12.71 3.07 -18.93
N TYR A 91 -12.74 1.76 -19.25
CA TYR A 91 -12.93 1.27 -20.60
C TYR A 91 -13.83 0.02 -20.64
N GLY A 92 -14.62 -0.10 -21.71
CA GLY A 92 -15.57 -1.20 -21.90
C GLY A 92 -16.95 -0.90 -21.31
N SER A 93 -17.79 -1.90 -21.22
CA SER A 93 -19.14 -1.79 -20.64
C SER A 93 -19.71 -3.12 -20.19
N GLY A 94 -20.60 -3.06 -19.20
CA GLY A 94 -21.24 -4.23 -18.62
C GLY A 94 -20.34 -5.02 -17.65
N LYS A 95 -20.83 -6.17 -17.25
CA LYS A 95 -20.16 -7.06 -16.28
C LYS A 95 -19.29 -8.11 -16.98
N PRO A 96 -18.23 -8.60 -16.27
CA PRO A 96 -17.79 -8.15 -14.97
C PRO A 96 -17.12 -6.77 -15.02
N VAL A 97 -17.14 -6.05 -13.89
CA VAL A 97 -16.34 -4.83 -13.68
C VAL A 97 -15.14 -5.21 -12.82
N ILE A 98 -13.97 -5.21 -13.40
CA ILE A 98 -12.71 -5.49 -12.70
C ILE A 98 -11.93 -4.19 -12.58
N SER A 99 -11.32 -3.96 -11.43
CA SER A 99 -10.49 -2.79 -11.22
C SER A 99 -9.06 -3.13 -10.82
N VAL A 100 -8.18 -2.20 -11.09
CA VAL A 100 -6.82 -2.14 -10.55
C VAL A 100 -6.58 -0.73 -10.02
N LEU A 101 -5.91 -0.62 -8.89
CA LEU A 101 -5.53 0.68 -8.31
C LEU A 101 -4.02 0.90 -8.44
N GLY A 102 -3.59 2.16 -8.40
CA GLY A 102 -2.18 2.53 -8.47
C GLY A 102 -1.89 3.77 -7.64
N GLU A 103 -0.90 3.67 -6.78
CA GLU A 103 -0.36 4.73 -5.93
C GLU A 103 0.79 5.43 -6.66
N PHE A 104 1.07 6.69 -6.30
CA PHE A 104 2.13 7.48 -6.95
C PHE A 104 2.71 8.60 -6.07
N ASP A 105 2.43 8.60 -4.76
CA ASP A 105 2.99 9.54 -3.80
C ASP A 105 4.37 9.10 -3.28
N ALA A 106 5.19 10.08 -2.89
CA ALA A 106 6.55 9.89 -2.38
C ALA A 106 6.65 10.21 -0.88
N LEU A 107 7.78 9.87 -0.29
CA LEU A 107 8.12 10.13 1.11
C LEU A 107 9.13 11.28 1.25
N PRO A 108 9.00 12.14 2.28
CA PRO A 108 9.93 13.23 2.52
C PRO A 108 11.31 12.73 2.97
N GLY A 109 12.37 13.46 2.63
CA GLY A 109 13.73 13.21 3.11
C GLY A 109 14.43 12.00 2.52
N LEU A 110 13.89 11.37 1.49
CA LEU A 110 14.42 10.15 0.88
C LEU A 110 14.99 10.33 -0.52
N SER A 111 15.24 11.59 -0.96
CA SER A 111 15.87 11.84 -2.26
C SER A 111 17.16 11.04 -2.42
N GLN A 112 17.33 10.39 -3.57
CA GLN A 112 18.42 9.45 -3.82
C GLN A 112 18.72 9.32 -5.32
N THR A 113 19.99 9.07 -5.65
CA THR A 113 20.40 8.64 -6.99
C THR A 113 20.28 7.12 -7.14
N THR A 114 20.41 6.61 -8.38
CA THR A 114 20.46 5.17 -8.68
C THR A 114 21.83 4.56 -8.38
N THR A 115 22.41 4.88 -7.21
CA THR A 115 23.71 4.36 -6.75
C THR A 115 23.55 3.46 -5.53
N PRO A 116 24.41 2.47 -5.31
CA PRO A 116 24.26 1.48 -4.25
C PRO A 116 24.73 1.99 -2.87
N ASN A 117 24.82 3.28 -2.68
CA ASN A 117 25.14 3.96 -1.42
C ASN A 117 24.30 5.22 -1.28
N LYS A 118 24.09 5.68 -0.06
CA LYS A 118 23.29 6.88 0.20
C LYS A 118 23.94 8.10 -0.47
N ASN A 119 23.25 8.64 -1.47
CA ASN A 119 23.70 9.77 -2.27
C ASN A 119 22.47 10.57 -2.75
N PRO A 120 21.92 11.49 -1.96
CA PRO A 120 20.71 12.22 -2.31
C PRO A 120 20.93 13.12 -3.54
N LEU A 121 19.96 13.14 -4.48
CA LEU A 121 19.90 14.12 -5.56
C LEU A 121 19.71 15.54 -5.01
N VAL A 122 18.80 15.68 -4.02
CA VAL A 122 18.50 16.92 -3.33
C VAL A 122 18.55 16.65 -1.82
N VAL A 123 19.42 17.33 -1.10
CA VAL A 123 19.53 17.16 0.35
C VAL A 123 18.21 17.55 1.03
N GLY A 124 17.62 16.62 1.78
CA GLY A 124 16.32 16.80 2.41
C GLY A 124 15.13 16.66 1.46
N GLY A 125 15.35 16.43 0.17
CA GLY A 125 14.30 16.21 -0.82
C GLY A 125 13.57 14.88 -0.66
N SER A 126 12.41 14.75 -1.30
CA SER A 126 11.56 13.55 -1.32
C SER A 126 12.08 12.45 -2.23
N GLY A 127 11.58 11.23 -2.05
CA GLY A 127 11.89 10.08 -2.90
C GLY A 127 10.92 8.93 -2.69
N HIS A 128 10.75 8.08 -3.71
CA HIS A 128 9.85 6.94 -3.68
C HIS A 128 10.39 5.77 -2.85
N GLY A 129 10.46 5.97 -1.52
CA GLY A 129 10.96 4.98 -0.55
C GLY A 129 10.05 3.77 -0.34
N CYS A 130 8.83 3.81 -0.89
CA CYS A 130 7.88 2.70 -0.96
C CYS A 130 7.70 2.14 -2.38
N GLY A 131 8.23 2.85 -3.39
CA GLY A 131 8.21 2.41 -4.79
C GLY A 131 6.90 2.72 -5.53
N HIS A 132 6.13 3.71 -5.08
CA HIS A 132 4.83 4.05 -5.69
C HIS A 132 4.95 4.57 -7.13
N ASN A 133 6.12 5.09 -7.55
CA ASN A 133 6.39 5.35 -8.97
C ASN A 133 6.20 4.11 -9.85
N MET A 134 6.65 2.95 -9.37
CA MET A 134 6.48 1.66 -10.04
C MET A 134 5.04 1.16 -9.93
N PHE A 135 4.40 1.40 -8.77
CA PHE A 135 3.05 0.93 -8.48
C PHE A 135 2.04 1.50 -9.47
N GLY A 136 1.96 2.83 -9.62
CA GLY A 136 1.07 3.48 -10.56
C GLY A 136 1.31 3.06 -12.01
N ALA A 137 2.58 3.03 -12.44
CA ALA A 137 2.97 2.68 -13.80
C ALA A 137 2.60 1.24 -14.18
N ALA A 138 2.87 0.25 -13.31
CA ALA A 138 2.54 -1.16 -13.58
C ALA A 138 1.03 -1.40 -13.60
N SER A 139 0.27 -0.74 -12.70
CA SER A 139 -1.18 -0.84 -12.65
C SER A 139 -1.82 -0.31 -13.92
N LEU A 140 -1.37 0.86 -14.40
CA LEU A 140 -1.81 1.43 -15.67
C LEU A 140 -1.49 0.49 -16.85
N ALA A 141 -0.28 -0.06 -16.93
CA ALA A 141 0.11 -1.00 -17.98
C ALA A 141 -0.77 -2.24 -17.99
N SER A 142 -1.13 -2.76 -16.81
CA SER A 142 -2.01 -3.92 -16.69
C SER A 142 -3.44 -3.61 -17.19
N ALA A 143 -3.96 -2.41 -16.89
CA ALA A 143 -5.26 -1.95 -17.37
C ALA A 143 -5.27 -1.79 -18.90
N ILE A 144 -4.21 -1.22 -19.49
CA ILE A 144 -4.06 -1.07 -20.94
C ILE A 144 -4.06 -2.44 -21.62
N ALA A 145 -3.31 -3.40 -21.09
CA ALA A 145 -3.26 -4.74 -21.66
C ALA A 145 -4.63 -5.43 -21.66
N ILE A 146 -5.45 -5.24 -20.63
CA ILE A 146 -6.83 -5.73 -20.58
C ILE A 146 -7.74 -4.94 -21.53
N LYS A 147 -7.61 -3.62 -21.58
CA LYS A 147 -8.34 -2.76 -22.50
C LYS A 147 -8.19 -3.23 -23.95
N GLU A 148 -6.99 -3.56 -24.38
CA GLU A 148 -6.73 -4.07 -25.73
C GLU A 148 -7.42 -5.42 -26.00
N GLN A 149 -7.54 -6.29 -24.99
CA GLN A 149 -8.26 -7.55 -25.15
C GLN A 149 -9.79 -7.34 -25.23
N ILE A 150 -10.33 -6.33 -24.53
CA ILE A 150 -11.73 -5.95 -24.63
C ILE A 150 -11.99 -5.34 -26.02
N GLU A 151 -11.13 -4.45 -26.49
CA GLU A 151 -11.22 -3.81 -27.80
C GLU A 151 -11.18 -4.81 -28.95
N ASN A 152 -10.33 -5.82 -28.85
CA ASN A 152 -10.21 -6.89 -29.83
C ASN A 152 -11.35 -7.92 -29.77
N GLY A 153 -12.22 -7.84 -28.75
CA GLY A 153 -13.33 -8.80 -28.54
C GLY A 153 -12.94 -10.11 -27.89
N ASP A 154 -11.70 -10.26 -27.43
CA ASP A 154 -11.21 -11.45 -26.72
C ASP A 154 -11.76 -11.52 -25.28
N LEU A 155 -12.08 -10.37 -24.68
CA LEU A 155 -12.72 -10.21 -23.38
C LEU A 155 -13.97 -9.33 -23.48
N LYS A 156 -14.88 -9.47 -22.50
CA LYS A 156 -16.12 -8.63 -22.40
C LYS A 156 -16.29 -8.19 -20.96
N GLY A 157 -16.69 -6.94 -20.76
CA GLY A 157 -16.89 -6.32 -19.45
C GLY A 157 -16.24 -4.95 -19.36
N THR A 158 -15.99 -4.50 -18.17
CA THR A 158 -15.43 -3.17 -17.87
C THR A 158 -14.13 -3.30 -17.08
N ILE A 159 -13.09 -2.59 -17.53
CA ILE A 159 -11.85 -2.38 -16.76
C ILE A 159 -11.82 -0.95 -16.23
N LYS A 160 -11.52 -0.79 -14.93
CA LYS A 160 -11.28 0.49 -14.28
C LYS A 160 -9.85 0.56 -13.72
N PHE A 161 -9.17 1.69 -13.95
CA PHE A 161 -7.91 2.01 -13.26
C PHE A 161 -8.15 3.20 -12.34
N PHE A 162 -7.89 3.00 -11.05
CA PHE A 162 -8.00 4.04 -10.02
C PHE A 162 -6.61 4.61 -9.74
N GLY A 163 -6.42 5.89 -10.03
CA GLY A 163 -5.26 6.66 -9.57
C GLY A 163 -5.52 7.14 -8.15
N THR A 164 -4.80 6.58 -7.19
CA THR A 164 -5.07 6.76 -5.76
C THR A 164 -3.94 7.53 -5.07
N PRO A 165 -4.14 8.84 -4.75
CA PRO A 165 -3.13 9.69 -4.14
C PRO A 165 -3.01 9.45 -2.63
N SER A 166 -1.87 9.93 -2.07
CA SER A 166 -1.71 10.17 -0.63
C SER A 166 -1.84 8.94 0.27
N GLU A 167 -1.27 7.79 -0.13
CA GLU A 167 -1.23 6.59 0.72
C GLU A 167 -0.37 6.82 1.97
N GLU A 168 0.78 7.46 1.83
CA GLU A 168 1.83 7.58 2.85
C GLU A 168 1.47 8.49 4.03
N LYS A 169 0.50 9.41 3.85
CA LYS A 169 0.22 10.42 4.87
C LYS A 169 -1.23 10.49 5.32
N PHE A 170 -2.17 10.58 4.38
CA PHE A 170 -3.57 10.85 4.69
C PHE A 170 -4.52 9.71 4.33
N PHE A 171 -4.04 8.71 3.58
CA PHE A 171 -4.82 7.53 3.17
C PHE A 171 -5.99 7.90 2.23
N GLY A 172 -5.65 8.43 1.05
CA GLY A 172 -6.62 9.00 0.09
C GLY A 172 -7.74 8.06 -0.36
N LYS A 173 -7.50 6.73 -0.34
CA LYS A 173 -8.50 5.73 -0.73
C LYS A 173 -9.74 5.74 0.16
N ILE A 174 -9.65 6.21 1.42
CA ILE A 174 -10.81 6.29 2.33
C ILE A 174 -11.88 7.21 1.74
N TRP A 175 -11.50 8.41 1.26
CA TRP A 175 -12.43 9.36 0.62
C TRP A 175 -12.97 8.84 -0.70
N MET A 176 -12.17 8.08 -1.47
CA MET A 176 -12.62 7.46 -2.70
C MET A 176 -13.64 6.35 -2.46
N VAL A 177 -13.45 5.55 -1.39
CA VAL A 177 -14.39 4.52 -0.96
C VAL A 177 -15.66 5.15 -0.41
N ASP A 178 -15.56 6.18 0.43
CA ASP A 178 -16.70 6.90 1.00
C ASP A 178 -17.56 7.56 -0.11
N ALA A 179 -16.93 8.00 -1.20
CA ALA A 179 -17.60 8.50 -2.39
C ALA A 179 -18.23 7.39 -3.27
N GLY A 180 -18.16 6.11 -2.89
CA GLY A 180 -18.78 4.98 -3.59
C GLY A 180 -18.08 4.58 -4.90
N LEU A 181 -16.81 4.94 -5.11
CA LEU A 181 -16.14 4.70 -6.40
C LEU A 181 -15.92 3.21 -6.72
N TRP A 182 -16.01 2.31 -5.74
CA TRP A 182 -15.93 0.86 -5.91
C TRP A 182 -17.29 0.14 -5.87
N ASP A 183 -18.43 0.84 -5.72
CA ASP A 183 -19.75 0.20 -5.52
C ASP A 183 -20.18 -0.72 -6.68
N ASP A 184 -19.75 -0.44 -7.89
CA ASP A 184 -20.06 -1.24 -9.08
C ASP A 184 -18.98 -2.26 -9.44
N VAL A 185 -17.87 -2.33 -8.70
CA VAL A 185 -16.72 -3.20 -8.97
C VAL A 185 -16.97 -4.61 -8.40
N ASP A 186 -16.69 -5.64 -9.19
CA ASP A 186 -16.83 -7.05 -8.77
C ASP A 186 -15.58 -7.57 -8.06
N VAL A 187 -14.37 -7.20 -8.54
CA VAL A 187 -13.07 -7.56 -7.94
C VAL A 187 -12.07 -6.45 -8.22
N ASN A 188 -11.32 -6.05 -7.18
CA ASN A 188 -10.17 -5.17 -7.30
C ASN A 188 -8.86 -5.94 -7.26
N ILE A 189 -7.85 -5.48 -7.97
CA ILE A 189 -6.48 -5.98 -7.89
C ILE A 189 -5.55 -4.85 -7.46
N SER A 190 -4.62 -5.17 -6.58
CA SER A 190 -3.53 -4.29 -6.18
C SER A 190 -2.21 -5.06 -6.15
N TRP A 191 -1.11 -4.34 -6.21
CA TRP A 191 0.21 -4.93 -6.03
C TRP A 191 1.08 -4.02 -5.18
N HIS A 192 2.19 -4.52 -4.69
CA HIS A 192 3.15 -3.66 -4.01
C HIS A 192 4.59 -4.06 -4.38
N PRO A 193 5.48 -3.08 -4.64
CA PRO A 193 6.92 -3.32 -4.69
C PRO A 193 7.40 -4.04 -3.43
N SER A 194 8.25 -5.05 -3.59
CA SER A 194 8.65 -5.94 -2.48
C SER A 194 10.10 -6.43 -2.66
N ALA A 195 10.62 -7.12 -1.66
CA ALA A 195 11.85 -7.91 -1.75
C ALA A 195 11.59 -9.37 -2.13
N SER A 196 10.34 -9.76 -2.39
CA SER A 196 9.93 -11.10 -2.82
C SER A 196 8.78 -11.05 -3.82
N THR A 197 8.67 -12.08 -4.68
CA THR A 197 7.53 -12.24 -5.60
C THR A 197 6.62 -13.34 -5.10
N GLU A 198 5.38 -12.98 -4.74
CA GLU A 198 4.35 -13.92 -4.23
C GLU A 198 2.94 -13.32 -4.36
N ALA A 199 1.92 -14.19 -4.48
CA ALA A 199 0.55 -13.75 -4.22
C ALA A 199 0.44 -13.40 -2.73
N ASP A 200 0.11 -12.12 -2.44
CA ASP A 200 0.10 -11.64 -1.07
C ASP A 200 -1.26 -11.92 -0.42
N VAL A 201 -1.26 -12.81 0.56
CA VAL A 201 -2.41 -13.20 1.39
C VAL A 201 -2.17 -12.84 2.86
N GLN A 202 -1.41 -11.79 3.10
CA GLN A 202 -1.13 -11.26 4.43
C GLN A 202 -2.07 -10.08 4.73
N THR A 203 -2.60 -10.02 5.95
CA THR A 203 -3.34 -8.85 6.44
C THR A 203 -2.38 -7.73 6.85
N SER A 204 -2.91 -6.50 6.98
CA SER A 204 -2.20 -5.34 7.51
C SER A 204 -2.69 -4.96 8.91
N LEU A 205 -2.11 -3.91 9.51
CA LEU A 205 -2.63 -3.31 10.74
C LEU A 205 -3.69 -2.25 10.41
N ALA A 206 -4.79 -2.26 11.16
CA ALA A 206 -5.66 -1.10 11.26
C ALA A 206 -4.96 0.01 12.05
N LEU A 207 -5.18 1.27 11.68
CA LEU A 207 -4.69 2.43 12.42
C LEU A 207 -5.66 3.60 12.39
N ILE A 208 -5.48 4.53 13.33
CA ILE A 208 -6.15 5.82 13.35
C ILE A 208 -5.18 6.91 13.75
N ASP A 209 -5.22 8.01 13.02
CA ASP A 209 -4.45 9.23 13.24
C ASP A 209 -5.33 10.40 13.62
N PHE A 210 -4.95 11.13 14.67
CA PHE A 210 -5.65 12.32 15.11
C PHE A 210 -4.71 13.30 15.81
N LYS A 211 -5.14 14.57 15.86
CA LYS A 211 -4.45 15.63 16.59
C LYS A 211 -5.21 15.96 17.85
N VAL A 212 -4.49 16.25 18.93
CA VAL A 212 -5.02 16.79 20.19
C VAL A 212 -4.37 18.12 20.46
N GLU A 213 -5.19 19.15 20.65
CA GLU A 213 -4.77 20.51 20.90
C GLU A 213 -5.35 20.95 22.25
N PHE A 214 -4.53 21.62 23.07
CA PHE A 214 -4.96 22.22 24.33
C PHE A 214 -4.78 23.73 24.25
N PHE A 215 -5.76 24.47 24.78
CA PHE A 215 -5.83 25.92 24.74
C PHE A 215 -5.94 26.46 26.17
N GLY A 216 -4.89 27.12 26.62
CA GLY A 216 -4.75 27.66 27.96
C GLY A 216 -4.80 29.20 28.00
N GLN A 217 -4.08 29.75 28.93
CA GLN A 217 -3.98 31.23 29.13
C GLN A 217 -2.55 31.57 29.51
N ALA A 218 -1.92 32.48 28.75
CA ALA A 218 -0.58 32.96 29.05
C ALA A 218 -0.54 33.83 30.29
N ALA A 219 0.56 33.75 31.04
CA ALA A 219 0.88 34.63 32.16
C ALA A 219 2.40 34.68 32.36
N HIS A 220 2.90 35.66 33.11
CA HIS A 220 4.32 35.69 33.48
C HIS A 220 4.63 34.60 34.50
N ALA A 221 5.45 33.62 34.12
CA ALA A 221 5.64 32.38 34.89
C ALA A 221 6.17 32.58 36.34
N SER A 222 6.86 33.69 36.65
CA SER A 222 7.35 34.01 38.01
C SER A 222 6.64 35.14 38.72
N MET A 223 5.95 36.02 37.98
CA MET A 223 5.32 37.19 38.56
C MET A 223 3.87 36.94 38.99
N ASP A 224 3.08 36.32 38.11
CA ASP A 224 1.65 36.09 38.31
C ASP A 224 1.14 34.78 37.69
N PRO A 225 1.85 33.63 37.93
CA PRO A 225 1.48 32.34 37.30
C PRO A 225 0.04 31.91 37.63
N TRP A 226 -0.54 32.34 38.73
CA TRP A 226 -1.93 32.03 39.10
C TRP A 226 -2.99 32.62 38.13
N ASN A 227 -2.59 33.57 37.30
CA ASN A 227 -3.43 34.11 36.22
C ASN A 227 -3.32 33.27 34.94
N GLY A 228 -2.32 32.38 34.84
CA GLY A 228 -2.12 31.47 33.71
C GLY A 228 -2.90 30.16 33.81
N ARG A 229 -3.05 29.50 32.68
CA ARG A 229 -3.52 28.11 32.54
C ARG A 229 -2.64 27.41 31.51
N SER A 230 -1.85 26.45 31.98
CA SER A 230 -0.81 25.84 31.16
C SER A 230 -1.37 24.74 30.25
N ALA A 231 -1.34 25.00 28.95
CA ALA A 231 -1.64 23.96 27.95
C ALA A 231 -0.60 22.83 27.93
N SER A 232 0.67 23.15 28.32
CA SER A 232 1.71 22.12 28.45
C SER A 232 1.47 21.19 29.62
N ASP A 233 0.88 21.66 30.73
CA ASP A 233 0.52 20.77 31.85
C ASP A 233 -0.57 19.77 31.41
N ALA A 234 -1.55 20.22 30.63
CA ALA A 234 -2.54 19.30 30.03
C ALA A 234 -1.89 18.27 29.11
N LEU A 235 -0.93 18.68 28.28
CA LEU A 235 -0.16 17.79 27.41
C LEU A 235 0.60 16.73 28.22
N GLU A 236 1.27 17.12 29.31
CA GLU A 236 2.00 16.20 30.18
C GLU A 236 1.04 15.22 30.89
N LEU A 237 -0.09 15.69 31.42
CA LEU A 237 -1.12 14.86 32.03
C LEU A 237 -1.68 13.85 31.01
N TYR A 238 -1.95 14.28 29.80
CA TYR A 238 -2.45 13.44 28.71
C TYR A 238 -1.44 12.35 28.31
N THR A 239 -0.18 12.73 28.09
CA THR A 239 0.87 11.76 27.69
C THR A 239 1.19 10.78 28.81
N ASN A 240 1.17 11.21 30.09
CA ASN A 240 1.29 10.31 31.23
C ASN A 240 0.11 9.34 31.31
N GLY A 241 -1.12 9.82 31.10
CA GLY A 241 -2.32 8.99 31.00
C GLY A 241 -2.19 7.90 29.95
N ILE A 242 -1.75 8.26 28.73
CA ILE A 242 -1.47 7.28 27.65
C ILE A 242 -0.41 6.28 28.07
N ASN A 243 0.68 6.72 28.72
CA ASN A 243 1.78 5.84 29.14
C ASN A 243 1.32 4.82 30.19
N TYR A 244 0.45 5.20 31.13
CA TYR A 244 -0.15 4.27 32.09
C TYR A 244 -1.14 3.32 31.42
N TYR A 245 -1.95 3.82 30.47
CA TYR A 245 -2.94 3.01 29.75
C TYR A 245 -2.31 1.91 28.90
N ARG A 246 -1.07 2.10 28.43
CA ARG A 246 -0.34 1.07 27.65
C ARG A 246 -0.20 -0.27 28.39
N GLU A 247 -0.21 -0.28 29.71
CA GLU A 247 -0.19 -1.51 30.52
C GLU A 247 -1.53 -2.28 30.47
N HIS A 248 -2.62 -1.62 30.04
CA HIS A 248 -3.99 -2.13 30.14
C HIS A 248 -4.65 -2.37 28.76
N VAL A 249 -3.85 -2.39 27.69
CA VAL A 249 -4.28 -2.73 26.33
C VAL A 249 -3.72 -4.07 25.88
N LYS A 250 -4.33 -4.68 24.85
CA LYS A 250 -3.82 -5.95 24.29
C LYS A 250 -2.39 -5.79 23.77
N PRO A 251 -1.57 -6.85 23.80
CA PRO A 251 -0.18 -6.81 23.28
C PRO A 251 -0.06 -6.42 21.80
N THR A 252 -1.14 -6.54 21.02
CA THR A 252 -1.21 -6.16 19.60
C THR A 252 -1.38 -4.66 19.41
N VAL A 253 -1.91 -3.94 20.40
CA VAL A 253 -2.13 -2.50 20.35
C VAL A 253 -0.80 -1.74 20.43
N ARG A 254 -0.71 -0.66 19.62
CA ARG A 254 0.37 0.32 19.72
C ARG A 254 -0.23 1.71 19.77
N ILE A 255 0.23 2.53 20.73
CA ILE A 255 -0.14 3.94 20.85
C ILE A 255 1.13 4.77 20.75
N HIS A 256 1.22 5.60 19.74
CA HIS A 256 2.34 6.51 19.52
C HIS A 256 1.84 7.95 19.58
N TYR A 257 2.70 8.88 20.00
CA TYR A 257 2.43 10.30 19.86
C TYR A 257 3.70 11.06 19.53
N HIS A 258 3.52 12.20 18.87
CA HIS A 258 4.55 13.18 18.58
C HIS A 258 4.09 14.55 19.06
N ILE A 259 4.88 15.18 19.93
CA ILE A 259 4.63 16.54 20.39
C ILE A 259 5.02 17.50 19.26
N GLN A 260 4.02 18.18 18.69
CA GLN A 260 4.21 19.16 17.63
C GLN A 260 4.45 20.57 18.17
N ASP A 261 3.81 20.90 19.29
CA ASP A 261 4.02 22.12 20.03
C ASP A 261 3.88 21.86 21.55
N GLY A 262 4.83 22.31 22.33
CA GLY A 262 4.86 22.16 23.80
C GLY A 262 5.09 23.50 24.52
N GLY A 263 4.90 24.64 23.82
CA GLY A 263 5.20 25.99 24.30
C GLY A 263 6.53 26.51 23.78
N GLN A 264 6.74 27.85 23.87
CA GLN A 264 7.83 28.54 23.17
C GLN A 264 8.98 28.99 24.11
N VAL A 265 8.69 29.47 25.30
CA VAL A 265 9.68 30.05 26.20
C VAL A 265 9.38 29.71 27.66
N VAL A 266 10.44 29.59 28.49
CA VAL A 266 10.34 29.12 29.88
C VAL A 266 9.70 30.13 30.85
N ASN A 267 9.71 31.40 30.52
CA ASN A 267 9.22 32.46 31.40
C ASN A 267 7.78 32.94 31.11
N VAL A 268 7.07 32.22 30.24
CA VAL A 268 5.64 32.43 29.95
C VAL A 268 4.92 31.11 30.15
N VAL A 269 3.78 31.12 30.88
CA VAL A 269 2.87 30.00 30.98
C VAL A 269 2.34 29.67 29.58
N PRO A 270 2.53 28.48 29.03
CA PRO A 270 2.11 28.16 27.66
C PRO A 270 0.58 28.16 27.52
N ASP A 271 0.06 28.91 26.57
CA ASP A 271 -1.37 28.99 26.25
C ASP A 271 -1.80 28.07 25.10
N TYR A 272 -0.87 27.34 24.49
CA TYR A 272 -1.13 26.39 23.43
C TYR A 272 -0.17 25.21 23.49
N SER A 273 -0.70 23.99 23.22
CA SER A 273 0.10 22.81 22.95
C SER A 273 -0.62 21.88 21.97
N LYS A 274 0.15 21.02 21.28
CA LYS A 274 -0.35 20.16 20.23
C LYS A 274 0.38 18.83 20.13
N LEU A 275 -0.37 17.76 20.00
CA LEU A 275 0.14 16.42 19.73
C LEU A 275 -0.49 15.82 18.47
N TRP A 276 0.28 15.05 17.75
CA TRP A 276 -0.21 14.06 16.80
C TRP A 276 -0.16 12.68 17.46
N VAL A 277 -1.28 11.99 17.49
CA VAL A 277 -1.44 10.67 18.12
C VAL A 277 -1.83 9.64 17.07
N ARG A 278 -1.25 8.43 17.17
CA ARG A 278 -1.57 7.27 16.33
C ARG A 278 -1.85 6.06 17.19
N VAL A 279 -2.99 5.41 16.97
CA VAL A 279 -3.35 4.12 17.57
C VAL A 279 -3.36 3.06 16.48
N ARG A 280 -2.80 1.88 16.75
CA ARG A 280 -2.81 0.72 15.85
C ARG A 280 -3.27 -0.53 16.59
N ASP A 281 -3.94 -1.43 15.89
CA ASP A 281 -4.15 -2.83 16.30
C ASP A 281 -4.22 -3.73 15.06
N THR A 282 -4.24 -5.03 15.26
CA THR A 282 -4.40 -6.02 14.18
C THR A 282 -5.74 -5.95 13.48
N LYS A 283 -6.76 -5.35 14.12
CA LYS A 283 -8.11 -5.16 13.59
C LYS A 283 -8.71 -3.84 14.06
N ARG A 284 -9.53 -3.23 13.20
CA ARG A 284 -10.29 -2.04 13.56
C ARG A 284 -11.16 -2.25 14.82
N ALA A 285 -11.82 -3.39 14.93
CA ALA A 285 -12.65 -3.71 16.10
C ALA A 285 -11.89 -3.68 17.43
N GLY A 286 -10.57 -3.95 17.42
CA GLY A 286 -9.71 -3.80 18.59
C GLY A 286 -9.16 -2.39 18.77
N MET A 287 -8.92 -1.67 17.67
CA MET A 287 -8.35 -0.32 17.66
C MET A 287 -9.38 0.74 18.12
N LYS A 288 -10.64 0.69 17.64
CA LYS A 288 -11.69 1.71 17.88
C LYS A 288 -11.92 1.99 19.38
N PRO A 289 -12.12 0.98 20.26
CA PRO A 289 -12.29 1.24 21.69
C PRO A 289 -11.07 1.88 22.36
N VAL A 290 -9.87 1.58 21.88
CA VAL A 290 -8.63 2.19 22.38
C VAL A 290 -8.56 3.67 21.97
N TYR A 291 -8.90 3.98 20.73
CA TYR A 291 -9.02 5.36 20.25
C TYR A 291 -10.02 6.17 21.09
N GLU A 292 -11.25 5.67 21.26
CA GLU A 292 -12.27 6.31 22.07
C GLU A 292 -11.77 6.62 23.48
N ARG A 293 -11.10 5.65 24.12
CA ARG A 293 -10.54 5.83 25.45
C ARG A 293 -9.40 6.88 25.48
N VAL A 294 -8.56 6.92 24.47
CA VAL A 294 -7.47 7.91 24.37
C VAL A 294 -8.03 9.33 24.14
N VAL A 295 -9.15 9.46 23.41
CA VAL A 295 -9.88 10.74 23.28
C VAL A 295 -10.47 11.19 24.62
N GLU A 296 -11.10 10.30 25.40
CA GLU A 296 -11.62 10.61 26.76
C GLU A 296 -10.51 11.09 27.71
N MET A 297 -9.29 10.56 27.55
CA MET A 297 -8.14 11.02 28.34
C MET A 297 -7.75 12.48 28.05
N ALA A 298 -7.98 12.96 26.82
CA ALA A 298 -7.70 14.37 26.49
C ALA A 298 -8.66 15.29 27.25
N GLU A 299 -9.95 14.91 27.33
CA GLU A 299 -10.94 15.62 28.16
C GLU A 299 -10.51 15.65 29.64
N GLY A 300 -10.13 14.48 30.19
CA GLY A 300 -9.66 14.39 31.58
C GLY A 300 -8.44 15.27 31.85
N ALA A 301 -7.47 15.33 30.95
CA ALA A 301 -6.29 16.19 31.05
C ALA A 301 -6.65 17.68 31.00
N ALA A 302 -7.58 18.06 30.13
CA ALA A 302 -8.08 19.43 30.00
C ALA A 302 -8.78 19.89 31.30
N ILE A 303 -9.61 19.04 31.89
CA ILE A 303 -10.28 19.32 33.18
C ILE A 303 -9.25 19.53 34.30
N LEU A 304 -8.24 18.66 34.40
CA LEU A 304 -7.22 18.74 35.44
C LEU A 304 -6.36 20.02 35.32
N ALA A 305 -6.00 20.42 34.11
CA ALA A 305 -5.21 21.61 33.85
C ALA A 305 -6.06 22.91 33.76
N ASN A 306 -7.40 22.79 33.79
CA ASN A 306 -8.34 23.89 33.63
C ASN A 306 -8.12 24.66 32.32
N VAL A 307 -8.08 23.94 31.19
CA VAL A 307 -7.88 24.44 29.82
C VAL A 307 -8.95 23.90 28.90
N ASP A 308 -9.13 24.51 27.71
CA ASP A 308 -9.95 23.97 26.64
C ASP A 308 -9.15 22.94 25.82
N TYR A 309 -9.85 22.06 25.10
CA TYR A 309 -9.22 21.08 24.21
C TYR A 309 -10.00 20.90 22.92
N LYS A 310 -9.29 20.40 21.89
CA LYS A 310 -9.87 19.97 20.63
C LYS A 310 -9.21 18.68 20.16
N VAL A 311 -10.03 17.72 19.74
CA VAL A 311 -9.57 16.54 19.01
C VAL A 311 -9.98 16.67 17.56
N SER A 312 -9.02 16.47 16.64
CA SER A 312 -9.29 16.51 15.20
C SER A 312 -8.83 15.18 14.59
N LEU A 313 -9.77 14.41 14.08
CA LEU A 313 -9.47 13.18 13.33
C LEU A 313 -8.73 13.57 12.04
N ILE A 314 -7.63 12.88 11.73
CA ILE A 314 -6.96 12.99 10.43
C ILE A 314 -7.58 11.97 9.50
N SER A 315 -7.41 10.68 9.83
CA SER A 315 -7.99 9.55 9.10
C SER A 315 -7.78 8.26 9.88
N GLY A 316 -8.53 7.22 9.54
CA GLY A 316 -8.32 5.89 10.08
C GLY A 316 -8.62 4.81 9.05
N ILE A 317 -7.78 3.78 9.00
CA ILE A 317 -7.87 2.70 8.02
C ILE A 317 -8.16 1.35 8.66
N TYR A 318 -8.79 0.50 7.88
CA TYR A 318 -8.99 -0.92 8.20
C TYR A 318 -7.73 -1.74 7.94
N GLU A 319 -7.64 -2.90 8.59
CA GLU A 319 -6.76 -3.97 8.15
C GLU A 319 -7.21 -4.52 6.78
N VAL A 320 -6.28 -5.06 5.99
CA VAL A 320 -6.61 -5.72 4.72
C VAL A 320 -7.45 -6.97 4.97
N LEU A 321 -8.64 -7.02 4.37
CA LEU A 321 -9.50 -8.20 4.32
C LEU A 321 -9.01 -9.13 3.21
N VAL A 322 -8.23 -10.14 3.58
CA VAL A 322 -7.56 -11.04 2.64
C VAL A 322 -8.55 -11.90 1.86
N ASN A 323 -8.34 -12.04 0.55
CA ASN A 323 -9.04 -13.01 -0.30
C ASN A 323 -8.07 -14.10 -0.81
N ARG A 324 -8.12 -15.28 -0.21
CA ARG A 324 -7.24 -16.38 -0.54
C ARG A 324 -7.56 -17.00 -1.89
N THR A 325 -8.85 -17.15 -2.22
CA THR A 325 -9.30 -17.69 -3.50
C THR A 325 -8.77 -16.87 -4.67
N GLY A 326 -8.80 -15.53 -4.55
CA GLY A 326 -8.17 -14.65 -5.52
C GLY A 326 -6.64 -14.77 -5.54
N GLY A 327 -6.03 -14.88 -4.37
CA GLY A 327 -4.57 -15.12 -4.25
C GLY A 327 -4.12 -16.39 -4.95
N GLU A 328 -4.90 -17.47 -4.89
CA GLU A 328 -4.59 -18.73 -5.61
C GLU A 328 -4.61 -18.58 -7.14
N VAL A 329 -5.44 -17.67 -7.67
CA VAL A 329 -5.44 -17.36 -9.10
C VAL A 329 -4.19 -16.55 -9.46
N MET A 330 -3.85 -15.55 -8.66
CA MET A 330 -2.63 -14.76 -8.82
C MET A 330 -1.40 -15.67 -8.78
N GLN A 331 -1.29 -16.54 -7.78
CA GLN A 331 -0.16 -17.46 -7.63
C GLN A 331 0.05 -18.36 -8.86
N LYS A 332 -1.02 -18.89 -9.43
CA LYS A 332 -0.95 -19.67 -10.68
C LYS A 332 -0.41 -18.85 -11.85
N ASN A 333 -0.78 -17.58 -11.95
CA ASN A 333 -0.28 -16.71 -13.00
C ASN A 333 1.19 -16.34 -12.81
N LEU A 334 1.65 -16.18 -11.57
CA LEU A 334 3.08 -16.02 -11.25
C LEU A 334 3.86 -17.26 -11.69
N GLU A 335 3.38 -18.45 -11.35
CA GLU A 335 4.01 -19.73 -11.72
C GLU A 335 4.07 -19.93 -13.26
N LEU A 336 3.05 -19.44 -14.00
CA LEU A 336 3.04 -19.45 -15.46
C LEU A 336 4.06 -18.46 -16.07
N LEU A 337 4.27 -17.29 -15.44
CA LEU A 337 5.25 -16.30 -15.88
C LEU A 337 6.69 -16.75 -15.61
N GLY A 338 6.90 -17.49 -14.52
CA GLY A 338 8.23 -17.88 -14.08
C GLY A 338 9.00 -16.77 -13.37
N SER A 339 10.23 -17.06 -12.97
CA SER A 339 11.09 -16.18 -12.19
C SER A 339 11.51 -14.91 -12.97
N ILE A 340 11.80 -13.83 -12.22
CA ILE A 340 12.45 -12.65 -12.79
C ILE A 340 13.94 -12.93 -12.89
N GLU A 341 14.50 -12.82 -14.11
CA GLU A 341 15.92 -13.02 -14.36
C GLU A 341 16.70 -11.73 -14.15
N TYR A 342 17.70 -11.76 -13.25
CA TYR A 342 18.60 -10.64 -12.97
C TYR A 342 19.99 -10.90 -13.56
N THR A 343 20.59 -9.86 -14.12
CA THR A 343 21.95 -9.89 -14.64
C THR A 343 22.99 -9.87 -13.51
N GLU A 344 24.22 -10.29 -13.79
CA GLU A 344 25.33 -10.21 -12.83
C GLU A 344 25.56 -8.78 -12.31
N LYS A 345 25.32 -7.77 -13.15
CA LYS A 345 25.43 -6.35 -12.78
C LYS A 345 24.38 -5.97 -11.74
N GLU A 346 23.14 -6.42 -11.91
CA GLU A 346 22.03 -6.18 -10.96
C GLU A 346 22.26 -6.93 -9.64
N ILE A 347 22.71 -8.18 -9.71
CA ILE A 347 23.07 -8.96 -8.51
C ILE A 347 24.21 -8.28 -7.73
N LYS A 348 25.22 -7.76 -8.43
CA LYS A 348 26.31 -7.02 -7.80
C LYS A 348 25.80 -5.76 -7.13
N PHE A 349 24.97 -4.95 -7.83
CA PHE A 349 24.35 -3.76 -7.28
C PHE A 349 23.52 -4.08 -6.02
N ALA A 350 22.73 -5.15 -6.05
CA ALA A 350 21.96 -5.62 -4.91
C ALA A 350 22.83 -5.93 -3.68
N LYS A 351 23.97 -6.59 -3.87
CA LYS A 351 24.92 -6.88 -2.80
C LYS A 351 25.60 -5.62 -2.26
N GLU A 352 25.89 -4.65 -3.12
CA GLU A 352 26.44 -3.35 -2.70
C GLU A 352 25.43 -2.53 -1.89
N ILE A 353 24.14 -2.53 -2.24
CA ILE A 353 23.04 -1.96 -1.42
C ILE A 353 23.00 -2.62 -0.04
N GLN A 354 23.04 -3.96 0.01
CA GLN A 354 23.02 -4.71 1.27
C GLN A 354 24.24 -4.38 2.13
N ALA A 355 25.43 -4.29 1.55
CA ALA A 355 26.63 -3.87 2.26
C ALA A 355 26.50 -2.45 2.83
N SER A 356 25.93 -1.50 2.05
CA SER A 356 25.72 -0.12 2.46
C SER A 356 24.61 0.08 3.49
N THR A 357 23.79 -0.95 3.74
CA THR A 357 22.69 -0.97 4.74
C THR A 357 22.95 -1.95 5.88
N ASP A 358 24.20 -2.43 6.04
CA ASP A 358 24.60 -3.39 7.07
C ASP A 358 23.77 -4.69 7.06
N LYS A 359 23.44 -5.18 5.85
CA LYS A 359 22.69 -6.42 5.64
C LYS A 359 23.58 -7.51 5.04
N PRO A 360 23.23 -8.81 5.27
CA PRO A 360 23.89 -9.91 4.58
C PRO A 360 23.80 -9.76 3.05
N GLN A 361 24.92 -9.95 2.35
CA GLN A 361 25.01 -9.79 0.89
C GLN A 361 24.42 -10.99 0.14
N LEU A 362 23.12 -11.23 0.33
CA LEU A 362 22.38 -12.33 -0.31
C LEU A 362 22.04 -12.06 -1.79
N GLY A 363 22.09 -10.78 -2.19
CA GLY A 363 21.73 -10.34 -3.54
C GLY A 363 20.22 -10.12 -3.68
N ILE A 364 19.72 -10.32 -4.89
CA ILE A 364 18.30 -10.16 -5.22
C ILE A 364 17.71 -11.51 -5.62
N ASP A 365 16.49 -11.79 -5.20
CA ASP A 365 15.79 -13.05 -5.46
C ASP A 365 14.60 -12.82 -6.40
N GLY A 366 14.70 -13.33 -7.62
CA GLY A 366 13.63 -13.29 -8.62
C GLY A 366 12.69 -14.50 -8.59
N THR A 367 12.90 -15.46 -7.67
CA THR A 367 12.08 -16.66 -7.60
C THR A 367 10.68 -16.39 -7.04
N ILE A 368 9.70 -17.13 -7.52
CA ILE A 368 8.34 -17.04 -7.01
C ILE A 368 8.28 -17.81 -5.68
N LYS A 369 7.84 -17.13 -4.64
CA LYS A 369 7.62 -17.75 -3.34
C LYS A 369 6.26 -18.49 -3.35
N PRO A 370 6.18 -19.63 -2.64
CA PRO A 370 4.89 -20.26 -2.43
C PRO A 370 3.98 -19.34 -1.62
N MET A 371 2.71 -19.30 -1.98
CA MET A 371 1.71 -18.51 -1.28
C MET A 371 1.66 -18.86 0.21
N ARG A 372 1.79 -17.86 1.07
CA ARG A 372 1.80 -18.01 2.53
C ARG A 372 0.41 -18.39 3.05
N LYS A 373 0.38 -18.90 4.27
CA LYS A 373 -0.87 -18.94 5.04
C LYS A 373 -1.25 -17.53 5.43
N THR A 374 -2.57 -17.24 5.45
CA THR A 374 -3.10 -16.00 6.00
C THR A 374 -2.60 -15.82 7.44
N LEU A 375 -1.98 -14.69 7.74
CA LEU A 375 -1.46 -14.39 9.07
C LEU A 375 -2.50 -13.57 9.84
N GLU A 376 -2.83 -13.99 11.06
CA GLU A 376 -3.70 -13.23 11.97
C GLU A 376 -2.95 -12.04 12.60
N ASN A 377 -1.61 -12.14 12.72
CA ASN A 377 -0.75 -11.09 13.21
C ASN A 377 0.09 -10.53 12.06
N PRO A 378 -0.28 -9.39 11.50
CA PRO A 378 0.45 -8.76 10.41
C PRO A 378 1.85 -8.33 10.84
N GLY A 379 2.79 -8.25 9.90
CA GLY A 379 4.19 -7.90 10.13
C GLY A 379 4.47 -6.44 10.53
N GLY A 380 3.43 -5.60 10.72
CA GLY A 380 3.54 -4.23 11.22
C GLY A 380 3.23 -3.13 10.19
N GLY A 381 3.02 -3.44 8.92
CA GLY A 381 2.59 -2.49 7.88
C GLY A 381 1.11 -2.15 7.98
N SER A 382 0.73 -0.97 7.51
CA SER A 382 -0.65 -0.51 7.33
C SER A 382 -0.78 0.06 5.92
N THR A 383 -1.95 -0.06 5.30
CA THR A 383 -2.25 0.53 4.00
C THR A 383 -3.75 0.78 3.86
N ASP A 384 -4.14 1.85 3.19
CA ASP A 384 -5.54 2.19 2.91
C ASP A 384 -6.17 1.31 1.80
N VAL A 385 -5.41 0.38 1.19
CA VAL A 385 -5.96 -0.77 0.46
C VAL A 385 -6.85 -1.62 1.38
N GLY A 386 -6.63 -1.55 2.70
CA GLY A 386 -7.53 -2.10 3.69
C GLY A 386 -8.97 -1.65 3.47
N ASP A 387 -9.20 -0.35 3.36
CA ASP A 387 -10.55 0.24 3.17
C ASP A 387 -11.20 -0.23 1.87
N VAL A 388 -10.44 -0.29 0.77
CA VAL A 388 -10.92 -0.88 -0.49
C VAL A 388 -11.32 -2.33 -0.28
N SER A 389 -10.51 -3.12 0.44
CA SER A 389 -10.74 -4.55 0.67
C SER A 389 -11.98 -4.85 1.53
N TRP A 390 -12.46 -3.89 2.32
CA TRP A 390 -13.71 -4.00 3.07
C TRP A 390 -14.95 -3.62 2.27
N ASN A 391 -14.80 -3.09 1.05
CA ASN A 391 -15.89 -2.70 0.16
C ASN A 391 -15.99 -3.60 -1.08
N VAL A 392 -14.88 -4.14 -1.54
CA VAL A 392 -14.82 -5.04 -2.71
C VAL A 392 -13.78 -6.14 -2.46
N PRO A 393 -13.98 -7.39 -2.95
CA PRO A 393 -12.95 -8.41 -2.91
C PRO A 393 -11.66 -7.88 -3.53
N ASN A 394 -10.54 -7.95 -2.79
CA ASN A 394 -9.24 -7.46 -3.26
C ASN A 394 -8.21 -8.58 -3.35
N ILE A 395 -7.45 -8.62 -4.45
CA ILE A 395 -6.36 -9.57 -4.70
C ILE A 395 -5.04 -8.81 -4.67
N ASN A 396 -4.15 -9.17 -3.75
CA ASN A 396 -2.84 -8.54 -3.60
C ASN A 396 -1.70 -9.36 -4.22
N LEU A 397 -0.67 -8.65 -4.67
CA LEU A 397 0.55 -9.19 -5.26
C LEU A 397 1.78 -8.43 -4.72
N GLY A 398 2.78 -9.13 -4.23
CA GLY A 398 4.12 -8.58 -4.03
C GLY A 398 5.04 -8.96 -5.20
N VAL A 399 5.87 -8.03 -5.67
CA VAL A 399 6.87 -8.31 -6.72
C VAL A 399 8.24 -7.77 -6.30
N THR A 400 9.28 -8.57 -6.52
CA THR A 400 10.68 -8.20 -6.24
C THR A 400 11.09 -6.98 -7.06
N THR A 401 11.38 -5.87 -6.36
CA THR A 401 11.90 -4.61 -6.89
C THR A 401 13.11 -4.10 -6.10
N ALA A 402 13.50 -4.82 -5.06
CA ALA A 402 14.63 -4.49 -4.21
C ALA A 402 15.33 -5.77 -3.70
N PRO A 403 16.60 -5.70 -3.25
CA PRO A 403 17.33 -6.82 -2.68
C PRO A 403 16.65 -7.43 -1.45
N VAL A 404 16.96 -8.69 -1.16
CA VAL A 404 16.51 -9.37 0.08
C VAL A 404 16.92 -8.54 1.30
N ASP A 405 16.03 -8.44 2.30
CA ASP A 405 16.22 -7.68 3.55
C ASP A 405 16.46 -6.16 3.38
N THR A 406 16.12 -5.58 2.22
CA THR A 406 16.18 -4.12 2.04
C THR A 406 15.22 -3.46 3.05
N PRO A 407 15.70 -2.47 3.84
CA PRO A 407 14.82 -1.71 4.71
C PRO A 407 13.86 -0.85 3.85
N TRP A 408 12.56 -1.03 4.08
CA TRP A 408 11.52 -0.23 3.41
C TRP A 408 11.49 1.20 3.99
N HIS A 409 10.90 2.16 3.26
CA HIS A 409 10.97 3.59 3.56
C HIS A 409 12.40 4.08 3.72
N SER A 410 13.26 3.68 2.80
CA SER A 410 14.67 4.03 2.80
C SER A 410 15.19 4.44 1.43
N TRP A 411 16.35 5.12 1.42
CA TRP A 411 17.07 5.48 0.21
C TRP A 411 17.40 4.26 -0.69
N ALA A 412 17.51 3.07 -0.10
CA ALA A 412 17.84 1.85 -0.84
C ALA A 412 16.71 1.42 -1.79
N VAL A 413 15.44 1.58 -1.38
CA VAL A 413 14.27 1.33 -2.24
C VAL A 413 14.24 2.36 -3.37
N VAL A 414 14.47 3.65 -3.06
CA VAL A 414 14.52 4.73 -4.07
C VAL A 414 15.60 4.43 -5.13
N ALA A 415 16.79 4.02 -4.71
CA ALA A 415 17.90 3.68 -5.63
C ALA A 415 17.53 2.52 -6.56
N CYS A 416 16.77 1.53 -6.10
CA CYS A 416 16.32 0.40 -6.92
C CYS A 416 15.16 0.77 -7.85
N GLY A 417 14.26 1.68 -7.43
CA GLY A 417 13.07 2.08 -8.17
C GLY A 417 13.35 2.80 -9.48
N GLY A 418 14.42 3.58 -9.57
CA GLY A 418 14.83 4.32 -10.79
C GLY A 418 15.83 3.57 -11.67
N MET A 419 15.93 2.23 -11.57
CA MET A 419 16.86 1.45 -12.39
C MET A 419 16.26 0.10 -12.82
N SER A 420 17.04 -0.67 -13.60
CA SER A 420 16.59 -1.91 -14.23
C SER A 420 16.01 -2.96 -13.27
N ILE A 421 16.39 -2.96 -11.98
CA ILE A 421 15.80 -3.85 -10.97
C ILE A 421 14.32 -3.48 -10.78
N GLY A 422 14.02 -2.20 -10.51
CA GLY A 422 12.65 -1.70 -10.39
C GLY A 422 11.86 -1.86 -11.68
N HIS A 423 12.47 -1.50 -12.84
CA HIS A 423 11.83 -1.63 -14.16
C HIS A 423 11.37 -3.06 -14.46
N LYS A 424 12.20 -4.08 -14.15
CA LYS A 424 11.83 -5.49 -14.33
C LYS A 424 10.64 -5.87 -13.46
N GLY A 425 10.63 -5.45 -12.19
CA GLY A 425 9.52 -5.67 -11.28
C GLY A 425 8.23 -5.02 -11.76
N THR A 426 8.29 -3.76 -12.23
CA THR A 426 7.16 -3.01 -12.82
C THR A 426 6.51 -3.77 -13.97
N ILE A 427 7.31 -4.19 -14.95
CA ILE A 427 6.81 -4.92 -16.13
C ILE A 427 6.30 -6.31 -15.76
N TYR A 428 6.94 -6.96 -14.81
CA TYR A 428 6.49 -8.27 -14.31
C TYR A 428 5.14 -8.17 -13.60
N ALA A 429 4.97 -7.18 -12.71
CA ALA A 429 3.72 -6.92 -11.99
C ALA A 429 2.56 -6.64 -12.95
N ALA A 430 2.80 -5.81 -13.97
CA ALA A 430 1.80 -5.51 -15.01
C ALA A 430 1.29 -6.79 -15.70
N LYS A 431 2.19 -7.70 -16.09
CA LYS A 431 1.83 -8.98 -16.71
C LYS A 431 1.04 -9.87 -15.76
N ALA A 432 1.49 -10.03 -14.50
CA ALA A 432 0.85 -10.87 -13.51
C ALA A 432 -0.59 -10.41 -13.20
N MET A 433 -0.78 -9.11 -13.00
CA MET A 433 -2.10 -8.50 -12.77
C MET A 433 -3.01 -8.68 -13.98
N ALA A 434 -2.56 -8.35 -15.18
CA ALA A 434 -3.37 -8.45 -16.40
C ALA A 434 -3.76 -9.91 -16.71
N MET A 435 -2.86 -10.88 -16.52
CA MET A 435 -3.18 -12.31 -16.69
C MET A 435 -4.23 -12.76 -15.66
N THR A 436 -4.15 -12.28 -14.42
CA THR A 436 -5.14 -12.58 -13.37
C THR A 436 -6.49 -11.95 -13.69
N MET A 437 -6.52 -10.68 -14.13
CA MET A 437 -7.75 -10.04 -14.61
C MET A 437 -8.39 -10.81 -15.78
N SER A 438 -7.58 -11.30 -16.73
CA SER A 438 -8.07 -12.11 -17.84
C SER A 438 -8.80 -13.39 -17.39
N ASP A 439 -8.30 -14.06 -16.33
CA ASP A 439 -8.99 -15.21 -15.76
C ASP A 439 -10.32 -14.82 -15.12
N LEU A 440 -10.39 -13.65 -14.48
CA LEU A 440 -11.64 -13.13 -13.90
C LEU A 440 -12.66 -12.78 -15.01
N PHE A 441 -12.25 -12.07 -16.05
CA PHE A 441 -13.13 -11.73 -17.19
C PHE A 441 -13.72 -12.93 -17.90
N LYS A 442 -13.03 -14.08 -17.88
CA LYS A 442 -13.46 -15.31 -18.55
C LYS A 442 -14.26 -16.28 -17.67
N ASN A 443 -14.37 -16.03 -16.36
CA ASN A 443 -14.87 -17.04 -15.43
C ASN A 443 -15.74 -16.47 -14.31
N ASP A 444 -17.03 -16.33 -14.59
CA ASP A 444 -18.04 -15.88 -13.61
C ASP A 444 -18.08 -16.74 -12.34
N LYS A 445 -17.79 -18.05 -12.45
CA LYS A 445 -17.75 -18.92 -11.28
C LYS A 445 -16.60 -18.57 -10.35
N LEU A 446 -15.48 -18.13 -10.91
CA LEU A 446 -14.32 -17.70 -10.15
C LEU A 446 -14.65 -16.43 -9.35
N ILE A 447 -15.27 -15.42 -9.99
CA ILE A 447 -15.74 -14.21 -9.32
C ILE A 447 -16.71 -14.56 -8.18
N LYS A 448 -17.68 -15.45 -8.43
CA LYS A 448 -18.61 -15.91 -7.39
C LYS A 448 -17.92 -16.55 -6.19
N ASN A 449 -16.89 -17.36 -6.41
CA ASN A 449 -16.13 -17.99 -5.33
C ASN A 449 -15.33 -16.94 -4.52
N ILE A 450 -14.70 -15.98 -5.20
CA ILE A 450 -13.97 -14.85 -4.59
C ILE A 450 -14.92 -14.00 -3.75
N THR A 451 -16.09 -13.67 -4.30
CA THR A 451 -17.14 -12.90 -3.58
C THR A 451 -17.69 -13.68 -2.38
N SER A 452 -17.87 -15.01 -2.51
CA SER A 452 -18.35 -15.84 -1.40
C SER A 452 -17.37 -15.84 -0.22
N GLU A 453 -16.07 -15.99 -0.48
CA GLU A 453 -15.04 -15.89 0.57
C GLU A 453 -15.00 -14.48 1.19
N TYR A 454 -15.09 -13.44 0.36
CA TYR A 454 -15.14 -12.06 0.84
C TYR A 454 -16.29 -11.83 1.81
N LEU A 455 -17.52 -12.23 1.44
CA LEU A 455 -18.71 -12.08 2.29
C LEU A 455 -18.61 -12.92 3.58
N GLU A 456 -18.07 -14.12 3.51
CA GLU A 456 -17.81 -14.95 4.69
C GLU A 456 -16.84 -14.28 5.67
N ARG A 457 -15.73 -13.70 5.16
CA ARG A 457 -14.74 -13.04 6.00
C ARG A 457 -15.20 -11.70 6.54
N LYS A 458 -15.91 -10.91 5.74
CA LYS A 458 -16.48 -9.62 6.16
C LYS A 458 -17.55 -9.83 7.23
N GLY A 459 -18.32 -10.92 7.14
CA GLY A 459 -19.41 -11.20 8.06
C GLY A 459 -20.50 -10.13 7.97
N ASN A 460 -20.99 -9.71 9.14
CA ASN A 460 -22.02 -8.68 9.26
C ASN A 460 -21.45 -7.27 9.56
N GLU A 461 -20.13 -7.09 9.44
CA GLU A 461 -19.52 -5.78 9.68
C GLU A 461 -19.83 -4.84 8.52
N GLU A 462 -20.44 -3.71 8.82
CA GLU A 462 -20.63 -2.61 7.87
C GLU A 462 -19.36 -1.75 7.84
N TYR A 463 -18.95 -1.34 6.64
CA TYR A 463 -17.86 -0.40 6.48
C TYR A 463 -18.30 1.00 6.91
N GLU A 464 -17.43 1.70 7.64
CA GLU A 464 -17.64 3.08 8.06
C GLU A 464 -16.31 3.82 7.86
N ALA A 465 -16.26 4.78 6.94
CA ALA A 465 -15.08 5.60 6.73
C ALA A 465 -14.72 6.38 8.01
N MET A 466 -13.45 6.27 8.44
CA MET A 466 -12.96 7.04 9.60
C MET A 466 -12.28 8.32 9.11
N ILE A 467 -13.08 9.26 8.68
CA ILE A 467 -12.68 10.60 8.23
C ILE A 467 -13.62 11.65 8.85
N ASP A 468 -13.15 12.90 8.91
CA ASP A 468 -13.93 14.05 9.38
C ASP A 468 -13.88 15.14 8.29
N GLY A 469 -14.90 15.16 7.44
CA GLY A 469 -15.04 16.12 6.36
C GLY A 469 -14.20 15.82 5.10
N PRO A 470 -13.94 16.83 4.25
CA PRO A 470 -13.23 16.67 2.99
C PRO A 470 -11.76 16.29 3.20
N ALA A 471 -11.14 15.73 2.15
CA ALA A 471 -9.72 15.41 2.18
C ALA A 471 -8.87 16.68 2.51
N PRO A 472 -7.86 16.55 3.40
CA PRO A 472 -7.07 17.69 3.88
C PRO A 472 -5.99 18.13 2.86
N ILE A 473 -6.41 18.47 1.66
CA ILE A 473 -5.53 18.83 0.53
C ILE A 473 -4.68 20.09 0.77
N ASN A 474 -5.03 20.91 1.75
CA ASN A 474 -4.32 22.14 2.10
C ASN A 474 -3.47 22.02 3.37
N ASP A 475 -3.40 20.85 4.01
CA ASP A 475 -2.69 20.61 5.28
C ASP A 475 -1.24 20.10 5.09
N ASN A 476 -0.54 20.57 4.06
CA ASN A 476 0.83 20.14 3.70
C ASN A 476 1.93 20.89 4.45
#